data_c7aadad2b74037ae73a6486a5cb673dc
#
_entry.id   c7aadad2b74037ae73a6486a5cb673dc
#
_cell.length_a   1.000
_cell.length_b   1.000
_cell.length_c   1.000
_cell.angle_alpha   90.00
_cell.angle_beta   90.00
_cell.angle_gamma   90.00
#
_symmetry.space_group_name_H-M   'P 1'
#
loop_
_entity.id
_entity.type
_entity.pdbx_description
1 polymer ?
#
loop_
_entity_poly.entity_id
_entity_poly.type
_entity_poly.pdbx_seq_one_letter_code
_entity_poly.pdbx_strand_id
1 'polypeptide(L)'
;ASLIYEDRFGPNGHSSEDIETVPTSEIPKHDLLCGGFPCQDYSVATTLKNSKGLIGKKGVLWWSIHRILSEIKDKPTFLFLENVDRLLKSPSSQRGRDFAVMLQSLNDLGYAVEWRVINAADYGMPQRRRRVFFLGYKKDSKVYKQLKKSTPIDWLLKDGVIQNTFKAEQDSEVSEFVLDNDLVDISNNFNVGGKKSLFENTGMMIDGEVTTLKTFSVYKGKPTPLKSILEKGKVDEEFSIPKSELPQWKYLKGAKSEERVSADGYVYKYAEGSMVFPDDLDQPSRTIITSE
;
A
#
# COMPACT_ATOMS: atom_id res chain seq x y z
N ALA A 1 -5.85 -9.84 -16.87
CA ALA A 1 -6.59 -9.81 -15.61
C ALA A 1 -8.10 -9.75 -15.88
N SER A 2 -8.59 -8.85 -16.73
CA SER A 2 -10.00 -8.65 -17.06
C SER A 2 -10.68 -9.93 -17.55
N LEU A 3 -10.10 -10.58 -18.56
CA LEU A 3 -10.64 -11.84 -19.11
C LEU A 3 -10.79 -12.95 -18.04
N ILE A 4 -9.81 -13.07 -17.13
CA ILE A 4 -9.87 -14.06 -16.05
C ILE A 4 -10.98 -13.69 -15.03
N TYR A 5 -11.16 -12.40 -14.77
CA TYR A 5 -12.24 -11.94 -13.91
C TYR A 5 -13.61 -12.25 -14.50
N GLU A 6 -13.80 -11.93 -15.77
CA GLU A 6 -15.05 -12.18 -16.50
C GLU A 6 -15.37 -13.66 -16.63
N ASP A 7 -14.36 -14.51 -16.89
CA ASP A 7 -14.50 -15.96 -16.92
C ASP A 7 -14.99 -16.52 -15.58
N ARG A 8 -14.50 -15.97 -14.47
CA ARG A 8 -14.84 -16.46 -13.13
C ARG A 8 -16.14 -15.88 -12.56
N PHE A 9 -16.43 -14.61 -12.83
CA PHE A 9 -17.52 -13.87 -12.18
C PHE A 9 -18.60 -13.40 -13.17
N GLY A 10 -18.40 -13.61 -14.46
CA GLY A 10 -19.23 -13.07 -15.52
C GLY A 10 -18.89 -11.63 -15.90
N PRO A 11 -19.38 -11.16 -17.05
CA PRO A 11 -19.06 -9.83 -17.59
C PRO A 11 -19.84 -8.70 -16.91
N ASN A 12 -20.87 -9.01 -16.13
CA ASN A 12 -21.74 -8.01 -15.54
C ASN A 12 -21.05 -7.30 -14.36
N GLY A 13 -21.07 -5.96 -14.38
CA GLY A 13 -20.49 -5.13 -13.31
C GLY A 13 -18.98 -5.02 -13.35
N HIS A 14 -18.34 -5.44 -14.46
CA HIS A 14 -16.93 -5.28 -14.71
C HIS A 14 -16.71 -4.30 -15.87
N SER A 15 -15.76 -3.38 -15.70
CA SER A 15 -15.24 -2.51 -16.77
C SER A 15 -13.72 -2.61 -16.84
N SER A 16 -13.17 -2.64 -18.04
CA SER A 16 -11.73 -2.57 -18.31
C SER A 16 -11.28 -1.19 -18.77
N GLU A 17 -12.15 -0.21 -18.71
CA GLU A 17 -11.85 1.17 -19.08
C GLU A 17 -10.82 1.79 -18.12
N ASP A 18 -10.10 2.77 -18.64
CA ASP A 18 -9.17 3.53 -17.82
C ASP A 18 -9.94 4.38 -16.80
N ILE A 19 -9.71 4.14 -15.52
CA ILE A 19 -10.37 4.83 -14.41
C ILE A 19 -10.18 6.36 -14.47
N GLU A 20 -9.12 6.86 -15.13
CA GLU A 20 -8.91 8.30 -15.33
C GLU A 20 -9.98 8.93 -16.21
N THR A 21 -10.57 8.15 -17.11
CA THR A 21 -11.54 8.63 -18.11
C THR A 21 -12.98 8.29 -17.78
N VAL A 22 -13.23 7.37 -16.84
CA VAL A 22 -14.58 6.95 -16.46
C VAL A 22 -15.33 8.13 -15.80
N PRO A 23 -16.49 8.55 -16.35
CA PRO A 23 -17.32 9.59 -15.76
C PRO A 23 -17.84 9.15 -14.39
N THR A 24 -17.79 10.02 -13.41
CA THR A 24 -18.24 9.70 -12.05
C THR A 24 -19.74 9.36 -11.99
N SER A 25 -20.53 9.87 -12.94
CA SER A 25 -21.95 9.55 -13.09
C SER A 25 -22.23 8.09 -13.46
N GLU A 26 -21.25 7.37 -14.01
CA GLU A 26 -21.37 5.96 -14.37
C GLU A 26 -20.99 5.03 -13.22
N ILE A 27 -20.41 5.57 -12.15
CA ILE A 27 -20.04 4.80 -10.96
C ILE A 27 -21.29 4.60 -10.10
N PRO A 28 -21.76 3.36 -9.91
CA PRO A 28 -22.96 3.10 -9.13
C PRO A 28 -22.78 3.51 -7.67
N LYS A 29 -23.88 3.87 -7.00
CA LYS A 29 -23.88 4.14 -5.57
C LYS A 29 -23.36 2.91 -4.80
N HIS A 30 -22.42 3.13 -3.88
CA HIS A 30 -21.78 2.09 -3.09
C HIS A 30 -21.46 2.60 -1.68
N ASP A 31 -21.43 1.70 -0.72
CA ASP A 31 -21.10 1.99 0.69
C ASP A 31 -19.61 1.78 0.99
N LEU A 32 -18.93 0.97 0.20
CA LEU A 32 -17.51 0.65 0.34
C LEU A 32 -16.80 0.84 -1.00
N LEU A 33 -15.73 1.62 -0.99
CA LEU A 33 -14.77 1.71 -2.10
C LEU A 33 -13.51 0.91 -1.75
N CYS A 34 -13.21 -0.10 -2.56
CA CYS A 34 -11.96 -0.86 -2.47
C CYS A 34 -11.02 -0.48 -3.60
N GLY A 35 -9.73 -0.34 -3.31
CA GLY A 35 -8.74 -0.02 -4.33
C GLY A 35 -7.32 -0.41 -3.95
N GLY A 36 -6.60 -1.02 -4.92
CA GLY A 36 -5.14 -1.14 -4.90
C GLY A 36 -4.59 -0.29 -6.03
N PHE A 37 -3.63 0.57 -5.75
CA PHE A 37 -3.04 1.46 -6.74
C PHE A 37 -1.51 1.38 -6.70
N PRO A 38 -0.80 1.54 -7.85
CA PRO A 38 0.65 1.43 -7.91
C PRO A 38 1.32 2.56 -7.14
N CYS A 39 2.47 2.23 -6.51
CA CYS A 39 3.35 3.20 -5.88
C CYS A 39 4.18 3.91 -6.96
N GLN A 40 3.66 4.98 -7.53
CA GLN A 40 4.36 5.85 -8.47
C GLN A 40 4.32 7.29 -7.96
N ASP A 41 5.23 8.13 -8.46
CA ASP A 41 5.45 9.51 -8.01
C ASP A 41 4.19 10.30 -7.64
N TYR A 42 4.05 10.62 -6.36
CA TYR A 42 2.94 11.40 -5.79
C TYR A 42 3.24 12.90 -5.76
N SER A 43 3.99 13.43 -6.73
CA SER A 43 4.34 14.84 -6.78
C SER A 43 3.10 15.73 -7.00
N VAL A 44 2.50 16.17 -5.91
CA VAL A 44 1.36 17.10 -5.89
C VAL A 44 1.72 18.43 -6.53
N ALA A 45 2.95 18.88 -6.39
CA ALA A 45 3.40 20.18 -6.91
C ALA A 45 3.25 20.31 -8.44
N THR A 46 3.38 19.21 -9.18
CA THR A 46 3.17 19.20 -10.63
C THR A 46 1.69 19.09 -11.00
N THR A 47 0.93 18.32 -10.21
CA THR A 47 -0.50 18.03 -10.49
C THR A 47 -1.40 19.20 -10.11
N LEU A 48 -1.18 19.87 -8.98
CA LEU A 48 -1.99 21.03 -8.55
C LEU A 48 -1.72 22.28 -9.38
N LYS A 49 -0.50 22.52 -9.84
CA LYS A 49 -0.21 23.61 -10.80
C LYS A 49 -0.86 23.40 -12.16
N ASN A 50 -1.11 22.14 -12.54
CA ASN A 50 -1.70 21.74 -13.80
C ASN A 50 -3.21 21.41 -13.69
N SER A 51 -3.84 21.59 -12.54
CA SER A 51 -5.23 21.25 -12.30
C SER A 51 -6.26 22.09 -13.08
N LYS A 52 -5.81 23.02 -13.92
CA LYS A 52 -6.62 23.61 -15.00
C LYS A 52 -6.69 22.76 -16.27
N GLY A 53 -6.07 21.59 -16.28
CA GLY A 53 -6.09 20.64 -17.39
C GLY A 53 -5.50 19.32 -16.95
N LEU A 54 -6.34 18.35 -16.66
CA LEU A 54 -6.03 16.95 -16.30
C LEU A 54 -5.38 16.19 -17.46
N ILE A 55 -4.34 16.73 -18.07
CA ILE A 55 -3.60 16.06 -19.15
C ILE A 55 -2.11 16.24 -18.88
N GLY A 56 -1.55 15.34 -18.07
CA GLY A 56 -0.13 15.30 -17.83
C GLY A 56 0.33 13.92 -17.41
N LYS A 57 0.93 13.20 -18.36
CA LYS A 57 1.78 12.01 -18.22
C LYS A 57 1.50 11.14 -16.98
N LYS A 58 0.75 10.04 -17.18
CA LYS A 58 0.50 8.95 -16.24
C LYS A 58 0.26 9.45 -14.82
N GLY A 59 -0.88 10.09 -14.64
CA GLY A 59 -1.35 10.60 -13.36
C GLY A 59 -1.28 9.49 -12.33
N VAL A 60 -0.81 9.81 -11.15
CA VAL A 60 -0.81 8.88 -10.05
C VAL A 60 -2.26 8.44 -9.84
N LEU A 61 -2.55 7.17 -9.96
CA LEU A 61 -3.92 6.62 -9.84
C LEU A 61 -4.60 6.98 -8.51
N TRP A 62 -3.84 7.43 -7.52
CA TRP A 62 -4.37 8.08 -6.32
C TRP A 62 -5.31 9.23 -6.64
N TRP A 63 -4.96 10.08 -7.60
CA TRP A 63 -5.79 11.23 -7.96
C TRP A 63 -7.08 10.84 -8.68
N SER A 64 -7.12 9.67 -9.32
CA SER A 64 -8.38 9.11 -9.83
C SER A 64 -9.31 8.70 -8.68
N ILE A 65 -8.78 8.08 -7.63
CA ILE A 65 -9.54 7.78 -6.42
C ILE A 65 -10.04 9.09 -5.77
N HIS A 66 -9.15 10.07 -5.61
CA HIS A 66 -9.49 11.38 -5.03
C HIS A 66 -10.57 12.10 -5.86
N ARG A 67 -10.45 12.12 -7.21
CA ARG A 67 -11.43 12.68 -8.12
C ARG A 67 -12.81 12.04 -7.90
N ILE A 68 -12.87 10.72 -7.93
CA ILE A 68 -14.11 9.98 -7.71
C ILE A 68 -14.74 10.37 -6.38
N LEU A 69 -13.97 10.34 -5.30
CA LEU A 69 -14.46 10.70 -3.96
C LEU A 69 -14.88 12.17 -3.85
N SER A 70 -14.27 13.09 -4.61
CA SER A 70 -14.63 14.51 -4.60
C SER A 70 -15.88 14.81 -5.41
N GLU A 71 -16.09 14.11 -6.53
CA GLU A 71 -17.20 14.35 -7.46
C GLU A 71 -18.49 13.61 -7.08
N ILE A 72 -18.38 12.43 -6.43
CA ILE A 72 -19.55 11.66 -5.99
C ILE A 72 -20.33 12.44 -4.93
N LYS A 73 -21.64 12.65 -5.19
CA LYS A 73 -22.54 13.31 -4.24
C LYS A 73 -22.69 12.52 -2.93
N ASP A 74 -22.96 11.23 -3.06
CA ASP A 74 -23.14 10.30 -1.92
C ASP A 74 -21.83 9.51 -1.72
N LYS A 75 -20.86 10.11 -1.04
CA LYS A 75 -19.56 9.46 -0.78
C LYS A 75 -19.73 8.14 -0.03
N PRO A 76 -18.96 7.08 -0.39
CA PRO A 76 -18.97 5.81 0.33
C PRO A 76 -18.67 5.99 1.81
N THR A 77 -19.33 5.21 2.64
CA THR A 77 -19.13 5.26 4.10
C THR A 77 -17.76 4.75 4.50
N PHE A 78 -17.23 3.78 3.73
CA PHE A 78 -15.98 3.10 4.01
C PHE A 78 -15.04 3.11 2.80
N LEU A 79 -13.75 3.22 3.10
CA LEU A 79 -12.68 2.99 2.13
C LEU A 79 -11.85 1.79 2.61
N PHE A 80 -11.45 0.93 1.68
CA PHE A 80 -10.47 -0.13 1.92
C PHE A 80 -9.41 -0.08 0.82
N LEU A 81 -8.26 0.48 1.16
CA LEU A 81 -7.20 0.75 0.19
C LEU A 81 -5.94 -0.03 0.53
N GLU A 82 -5.19 -0.43 -0.50
CA GLU A 82 -3.96 -1.20 -0.37
C GLU A 82 -2.82 -0.56 -1.14
N ASN A 83 -1.62 -0.61 -0.56
CA ASN A 83 -0.38 -0.26 -1.26
C ASN A 83 0.82 -1.02 -0.68
N VAL A 84 1.98 -0.86 -1.30
CA VAL A 84 3.24 -1.38 -0.73
C VAL A 84 3.61 -0.62 0.55
N ASP A 85 4.19 -1.32 1.53
CA ASP A 85 4.60 -0.72 2.82
C ASP A 85 5.61 0.41 2.68
N ARG A 86 6.33 0.45 1.56
CA ARG A 86 7.28 1.51 1.20
C ARG A 86 6.62 2.88 1.07
N LEU A 87 5.33 2.95 0.79
CA LEU A 87 4.55 4.19 0.71
C LEU A 87 4.73 5.05 1.98
N LEU A 88 4.72 4.44 3.18
CA LEU A 88 4.91 5.15 4.45
C LEU A 88 6.26 5.89 4.56
N LYS A 89 7.20 5.61 3.65
CA LYS A 89 8.56 6.17 3.64
C LYS A 89 8.90 6.89 2.34
N SER A 90 7.94 7.04 1.44
CA SER A 90 8.12 7.69 0.13
C SER A 90 7.95 9.21 0.24
N PRO A 91 8.73 9.98 -0.53
CA PRO A 91 9.91 9.62 -1.30
C PRO A 91 11.17 9.53 -0.42
N SER A 92 12.30 9.10 -1.02
CA SER A 92 13.57 9.02 -0.29
C SER A 92 14.14 10.38 0.13
N SER A 93 13.85 11.43 -0.64
CA SER A 93 14.29 12.81 -0.39
C SER A 93 13.48 13.52 0.69
N GLN A 94 12.25 13.06 0.97
CA GLN A 94 11.31 13.70 1.90
C GLN A 94 10.41 12.62 2.54
N ARG A 95 11.02 11.88 3.48
CA ARG A 95 10.45 10.64 4.03
C ARG A 95 9.05 10.81 4.61
N GLY A 96 8.07 10.09 4.00
CA GLY A 96 6.67 10.05 4.45
C GLY A 96 5.76 11.10 3.79
N ARG A 97 6.30 12.05 3.00
CA ARG A 97 5.52 13.10 2.34
C ARG A 97 4.34 12.55 1.55
N ASP A 98 4.57 11.53 0.74
CA ASP A 98 3.52 11.01 -0.16
C ASP A 98 2.34 10.47 0.63
N PHE A 99 2.61 9.79 1.74
CA PHE A 99 1.56 9.30 2.61
C PHE A 99 0.85 10.43 3.38
N ALA A 100 1.60 11.48 3.80
CA ALA A 100 1.01 12.66 4.42
C ALA A 100 0.03 13.38 3.48
N VAL A 101 0.40 13.53 2.20
CA VAL A 101 -0.48 14.09 1.16
C VAL A 101 -1.75 13.26 1.00
N MET A 102 -1.63 11.93 0.99
CA MET A 102 -2.79 11.04 0.89
C MET A 102 -3.71 11.16 2.10
N LEU A 103 -3.16 11.17 3.31
CA LEU A 103 -3.94 11.32 4.54
C LEU A 103 -4.65 12.67 4.57
N GLN A 104 -3.95 13.77 4.26
CA GLN A 104 -4.56 15.09 4.23
C GLN A 104 -5.67 15.18 3.17
N SER A 105 -5.44 14.64 1.98
CA SER A 105 -6.47 14.64 0.93
C SER A 105 -7.73 13.87 1.34
N LEU A 106 -7.60 12.79 2.11
CA LEU A 106 -8.74 12.07 2.68
C LEU A 106 -9.40 12.83 3.83
N ASN A 107 -8.63 13.53 4.66
CA ASN A 107 -9.16 14.40 5.70
C ASN A 107 -10.03 15.51 5.11
N ASP A 108 -9.57 16.16 4.03
CA ASP A 108 -10.29 17.20 3.31
C ASP A 108 -11.60 16.67 2.69
N LEU A 109 -11.61 15.41 2.28
CA LEU A 109 -12.80 14.71 1.79
C LEU A 109 -13.74 14.22 2.91
N GLY A 110 -13.37 14.42 4.16
CA GLY A 110 -14.17 14.07 5.34
C GLY A 110 -14.04 12.64 5.81
N TYR A 111 -12.84 12.05 5.72
CA TYR A 111 -12.55 10.71 6.25
C TYR A 111 -11.55 10.76 7.40
N ALA A 112 -11.82 9.99 8.46
CA ALA A 112 -10.77 9.49 9.34
C ALA A 112 -10.15 8.24 8.73
N VAL A 113 -8.86 8.00 8.98
CA VAL A 113 -8.11 6.91 8.35
C VAL A 113 -7.30 6.16 9.40
N GLU A 114 -7.47 4.83 9.48
CA GLU A 114 -6.53 3.96 10.17
C GLU A 114 -5.68 3.19 9.17
N TRP A 115 -4.43 2.89 9.51
CA TRP A 115 -3.56 2.06 8.67
C TRP A 115 -2.78 1.05 9.48
N ARG A 116 -2.43 -0.05 8.80
CA ARG A 116 -1.48 -1.03 9.31
C ARG A 116 -0.72 -1.71 8.19
N VAL A 117 0.58 -1.89 8.40
CA VAL A 117 1.39 -2.79 7.58
C VAL A 117 1.16 -4.22 8.04
N ILE A 118 0.67 -5.04 7.14
CA ILE A 118 0.40 -6.45 7.37
C ILE A 118 1.32 -7.27 6.45
N ASN A 119 2.04 -8.23 7.04
CA ASN A 119 2.75 -9.26 6.31
C ASN A 119 1.92 -10.54 6.35
N ALA A 120 1.50 -11.04 5.21
CA ALA A 120 0.63 -12.21 5.12
C ALA A 120 1.20 -13.45 5.85
N ALA A 121 2.52 -13.66 5.79
CA ALA A 121 3.18 -14.77 6.48
C ALA A 121 3.05 -14.71 8.00
N ASP A 122 3.00 -13.50 8.58
CA ASP A 122 2.87 -13.32 10.03
C ASP A 122 1.48 -13.73 10.54
N TYR A 123 0.53 -13.94 9.63
CA TYR A 123 -0.84 -14.40 9.92
C TYR A 123 -1.14 -15.76 9.26
N GLY A 124 -0.09 -16.58 9.07
CA GLY A 124 -0.21 -17.97 8.66
C GLY A 124 -0.27 -18.21 7.16
N MET A 125 -0.20 -17.20 6.30
CA MET A 125 -0.22 -17.38 4.87
C MET A 125 1.14 -17.90 4.34
N PRO A 126 1.15 -18.65 3.22
CA PRO A 126 2.37 -19.25 2.69
C PRO A 126 3.28 -18.25 1.93
N GLN A 127 3.06 -16.95 2.07
CA GLN A 127 3.83 -15.93 1.37
C GLN A 127 4.19 -14.75 2.29
N ARG A 128 5.45 -14.34 2.28
CA ARG A 128 5.94 -13.12 2.92
C ARG A 128 5.60 -11.92 2.03
N ARG A 129 4.37 -11.41 2.15
CA ARG A 129 3.86 -10.27 1.39
C ARG A 129 3.45 -9.14 2.33
N ARG A 130 4.28 -8.12 2.38
CA ARG A 130 4.02 -6.93 3.19
C ARG A 130 3.25 -5.90 2.38
N ARG A 131 2.15 -5.43 2.95
CA ARG A 131 1.32 -4.35 2.37
C ARG A 131 0.83 -3.43 3.47
N VAL A 132 0.71 -2.15 3.16
CA VAL A 132 -0.05 -1.24 4.00
C VAL A 132 -1.51 -1.25 3.53
N PHE A 133 -2.39 -1.49 4.49
CA PHE A 133 -3.83 -1.34 4.31
C PHE A 133 -4.28 -0.11 5.06
N PHE A 134 -5.18 0.68 4.46
CA PHE A 134 -5.84 1.78 5.12
C PHE A 134 -7.34 1.68 4.98
N LEU A 135 -8.02 1.88 6.10
CA LEU A 135 -9.46 1.95 6.20
C LEU A 135 -9.87 3.40 6.42
N GLY A 136 -10.71 3.92 5.53
CA GLY A 136 -11.32 5.23 5.68
C GLY A 136 -12.71 5.11 6.28
N TYR A 137 -13.02 6.00 7.22
CA TYR A 137 -14.31 6.10 7.88
C TYR A 137 -14.87 7.50 7.65
N LYS A 138 -15.97 7.59 6.88
CA LYS A 138 -16.61 8.85 6.60
C LYS A 138 -17.09 9.52 7.90
N LYS A 139 -16.82 10.82 8.07
CA LYS A 139 -17.36 11.65 9.15
C LYS A 139 -18.88 11.49 9.19
N ASP A 140 -19.45 11.52 10.41
CA ASP A 140 -20.87 11.27 10.69
C ASP A 140 -21.37 9.84 10.57
N SER A 141 -20.55 8.90 10.09
CA SER A 141 -20.88 7.47 10.12
C SER A 141 -20.98 6.94 11.56
N LYS A 142 -21.65 5.79 11.73
CA LYS A 142 -21.73 5.14 13.04
C LYS A 142 -20.35 4.76 13.56
N VAL A 143 -19.47 4.25 12.69
CA VAL A 143 -18.10 3.83 13.04
C VAL A 143 -17.26 5.06 13.41
N TYR A 144 -17.34 6.15 12.68
CA TYR A 144 -16.66 7.39 13.03
C TYR A 144 -17.08 7.90 14.44
N LYS A 145 -18.38 7.82 14.76
CA LYS A 145 -18.87 8.20 16.11
C LYS A 145 -18.36 7.28 17.21
N GLN A 146 -18.14 5.99 16.93
CA GLN A 146 -17.52 5.05 17.86
C GLN A 146 -16.03 5.38 18.05
N LEU A 147 -15.33 5.61 16.94
CA LEU A 147 -13.93 6.00 16.91
C LEU A 147 -13.66 7.26 17.75
N LYS A 148 -14.51 8.28 17.63
CA LYS A 148 -14.40 9.53 18.45
C LYS A 148 -14.66 9.33 19.94
N LYS A 149 -15.24 8.21 20.37
CA LYS A 149 -15.44 7.86 21.79
C LYS A 149 -14.30 7.02 22.36
N SER A 150 -13.44 6.46 21.52
CA SER A 150 -12.27 5.69 21.90
C SER A 150 -11.02 6.59 21.85
N THR A 151 -9.98 6.22 22.58
CA THR A 151 -8.67 6.80 22.31
C THR A 151 -8.11 6.18 21.02
N PRO A 152 -7.26 6.89 20.24
CA PRO A 152 -6.62 6.32 19.07
C PRO A 152 -5.88 5.01 19.37
N ILE A 153 -5.23 4.91 20.51
CA ILE A 153 -4.51 3.71 20.94
C ILE A 153 -5.45 2.55 21.26
N ASP A 154 -6.55 2.79 21.96
CA ASP A 154 -7.53 1.73 22.22
C ASP A 154 -8.17 1.24 20.94
N TRP A 155 -8.46 2.14 19.99
CA TRP A 155 -8.93 1.74 18.68
C TRP A 155 -7.92 0.87 17.95
N LEU A 156 -6.67 1.32 17.86
CA LEU A 156 -5.62 0.62 17.10
C LEU A 156 -5.23 -0.73 17.72
N LEU A 157 -5.32 -0.90 19.07
CA LEU A 157 -4.80 -2.07 19.76
C LEU A 157 -5.88 -2.97 20.39
N LYS A 158 -7.15 -2.51 20.48
CA LYS A 158 -8.24 -3.27 21.12
C LYS A 158 -9.49 -3.38 20.24
N ASP A 159 -10.06 -2.24 19.85
CA ASP A 159 -11.46 -2.17 19.36
C ASP A 159 -11.55 -2.02 17.84
N GLY A 160 -10.49 -1.58 17.17
CA GLY A 160 -10.48 -1.23 15.75
C GLY A 160 -10.70 -2.42 14.81
N VAL A 161 -11.15 -2.12 13.61
CA VAL A 161 -11.51 -3.11 12.59
C VAL A 161 -10.31 -3.97 12.22
N ILE A 162 -9.15 -3.35 11.97
CA ILE A 162 -7.92 -4.10 11.64
C ILE A 162 -7.49 -4.95 12.83
N GLN A 163 -7.53 -4.40 14.05
CA GLN A 163 -7.11 -5.12 15.25
C GLN A 163 -7.97 -6.35 15.54
N ASN A 164 -9.27 -6.29 15.27
CA ASN A 164 -10.17 -7.41 15.50
C ASN A 164 -9.85 -8.62 14.62
N THR A 165 -9.30 -8.39 13.42
CA THR A 165 -8.97 -9.44 12.46
C THR A 165 -7.49 -9.80 12.50
N PHE A 166 -6.62 -8.80 12.53
CA PHE A 166 -5.16 -8.94 12.49
C PHE A 166 -4.56 -8.46 13.81
N LYS A 167 -4.57 -9.33 14.81
CA LYS A 167 -4.07 -9.00 16.15
C LYS A 167 -2.61 -8.56 16.12
N ALA A 168 -2.32 -7.47 16.81
CA ALA A 168 -0.98 -6.93 16.96
C ALA A 168 -0.82 -6.31 18.35
N GLU A 169 0.42 -6.23 18.82
CA GLU A 169 0.80 -5.60 20.07
C GLU A 169 1.80 -4.47 19.83
N GLN A 170 1.89 -3.55 20.75
CA GLN A 170 2.76 -2.38 20.70
C GLN A 170 4.23 -2.77 20.84
N ASP A 171 5.11 -2.19 20.00
CA ASP A 171 6.56 -2.41 19.99
C ASP A 171 7.38 -1.12 20.21
N SER A 172 6.74 0.05 20.24
CA SER A 172 7.41 1.33 20.46
C SER A 172 6.55 2.31 21.23
N GLU A 173 7.15 3.44 21.63
CA GLU A 173 6.39 4.59 22.09
C GLU A 173 5.46 5.13 21.00
N VAL A 174 4.41 5.81 21.43
CA VAL A 174 3.44 6.46 20.55
C VAL A 174 4.02 7.81 20.10
N SER A 175 3.88 8.10 18.83
CA SER A 175 4.22 9.41 18.25
C SER A 175 2.94 10.08 17.78
N GLU A 176 2.83 11.38 18.05
CA GLU A 176 1.68 12.20 17.66
C GLU A 176 2.15 13.46 16.96
N PHE A 177 1.43 13.87 15.93
CA PHE A 177 1.64 15.11 15.19
C PHE A 177 0.38 15.52 14.42
N VAL A 178 0.36 16.74 13.92
CA VAL A 178 -0.82 17.29 13.22
C VAL A 178 -0.50 17.51 11.74
N LEU A 179 -1.46 17.16 10.89
CA LEU A 179 -1.51 17.50 9.48
C LEU A 179 -2.62 18.55 9.33
N ASP A 180 -2.27 19.82 9.48
CA ASP A 180 -3.21 20.96 9.43
C ASP A 180 -2.97 21.91 8.26
N ASN A 181 -1.95 21.62 7.46
CA ASN A 181 -1.56 22.44 6.34
C ASN A 181 -2.26 22.00 5.06
N ASP A 182 -2.36 22.90 4.08
CA ASP A 182 -2.86 22.56 2.78
C ASP A 182 -1.94 21.56 2.04
N LEU A 183 -2.49 20.91 1.01
CA LEU A 183 -1.77 19.88 0.26
C LEU A 183 -0.48 20.39 -0.41
N VAL A 184 -0.41 21.67 -0.77
CA VAL A 184 0.75 22.28 -1.39
C VAL A 184 1.85 22.46 -0.35
N ASP A 185 1.49 22.95 0.83
CA ASP A 185 2.44 23.11 1.94
C ASP A 185 2.98 21.76 2.40
N ILE A 186 2.13 20.77 2.61
CA ILE A 186 2.56 19.40 2.94
C ILE A 186 3.49 18.84 1.86
N SER A 187 3.17 19.01 0.60
CA SER A 187 4.00 18.53 -0.52
C SER A 187 5.39 19.17 -0.53
N ASN A 188 5.50 20.44 -0.11
CA ASN A 188 6.76 21.16 -0.14
C ASN A 188 7.56 21.03 1.15
N ASN A 189 6.88 20.99 2.30
CA ASN A 189 7.51 21.24 3.60
C ASN A 189 7.45 20.04 4.57
N PHE A 190 6.63 19.01 4.31
CA PHE A 190 6.52 17.89 5.23
C PHE A 190 7.85 17.14 5.39
N ASN A 191 8.37 17.10 6.60
CA ASN A 191 9.56 16.35 7.01
C ASN A 191 10.83 16.64 6.15
N VAL A 192 10.99 17.88 5.71
CA VAL A 192 12.17 18.31 4.92
C VAL A 192 13.44 18.08 5.73
N GLY A 193 14.43 17.42 5.12
CA GLY A 193 15.69 17.05 5.78
C GLY A 193 15.58 15.88 6.77
N GLY A 194 14.40 15.36 7.01
CA GLY A 194 14.17 14.21 7.87
C GLY A 194 14.74 12.91 7.30
N LYS A 195 15.59 12.23 8.08
CA LYS A 195 16.21 10.95 7.69
C LYS A 195 15.27 9.75 7.85
N LYS A 196 14.21 9.89 8.64
CA LYS A 196 13.20 8.86 8.92
C LYS A 196 11.81 9.39 8.63
N SER A 197 10.89 8.49 8.27
CA SER A 197 9.46 8.82 8.21
C SER A 197 8.93 9.09 9.63
N LEU A 198 7.96 9.99 9.72
CA LEU A 198 7.20 10.19 10.95
C LEU A 198 6.12 9.11 11.15
N PHE A 199 5.78 8.37 10.08
CA PHE A 199 4.80 7.31 10.12
C PHE A 199 5.44 5.97 10.47
N GLU A 200 4.89 5.31 11.48
CA GLU A 200 5.20 3.95 11.83
C GLU A 200 4.25 2.95 11.12
N ASN A 201 4.44 1.65 11.33
CA ASN A 201 3.70 0.61 10.63
C ASN A 201 2.22 0.50 11.01
N THR A 202 1.78 1.21 12.05
CA THR A 202 0.40 1.28 12.53
C THR A 202 0.08 2.71 12.92
N GLY A 203 -1.12 3.16 12.62
CA GLY A 203 -1.54 4.48 13.07
C GLY A 203 -2.94 4.86 12.61
N MET A 204 -3.32 6.07 12.96
CA MET A 204 -4.62 6.66 12.71
C MET A 204 -4.49 8.17 12.52
N MET A 205 -5.33 8.71 11.67
CA MET A 205 -5.56 10.15 11.55
C MET A 205 -7.06 10.44 11.74
N ILE A 206 -7.35 11.38 12.62
CA ILE A 206 -8.72 11.88 12.86
C ILE A 206 -8.65 13.40 12.89
N ASP A 207 -9.41 14.07 12.01
CA ASP A 207 -9.48 15.54 11.95
C ASP A 207 -8.09 16.22 11.83
N GLY A 208 -7.16 15.59 11.09
CA GLY A 208 -5.79 16.06 10.93
C GLY A 208 -4.82 15.61 12.03
N GLU A 209 -5.31 15.17 13.18
CA GLU A 209 -4.46 14.64 14.26
C GLU A 209 -4.02 13.22 13.93
N VAL A 210 -2.72 13.00 13.90
CA VAL A 210 -2.08 11.71 13.60
C VAL A 210 -1.52 11.10 14.87
N THR A 211 -1.90 9.86 15.15
CA THR A 211 -1.30 9.00 16.18
C THR A 211 -0.70 7.79 15.48
N THR A 212 0.58 7.48 15.73
CA THR A 212 1.28 6.37 15.09
C THR A 212 2.24 5.67 16.04
N LEU A 213 2.39 4.36 15.84
CA LEU A 213 3.26 3.53 16.67
C LEU A 213 3.74 2.32 15.87
N LYS A 214 4.83 1.74 16.32
CA LYS A 214 5.29 0.46 15.81
C LYS A 214 4.59 -0.69 16.53
N THR A 215 4.12 -1.67 15.77
CA THR A 215 3.48 -2.88 16.28
C THR A 215 4.12 -4.11 15.66
N PHE A 216 3.99 -5.25 16.34
CA PHE A 216 4.29 -6.57 15.82
C PHE A 216 3.03 -7.45 15.81
N SER A 217 2.98 -8.37 14.86
CA SER A 217 1.85 -9.29 14.68
C SER A 217 1.78 -10.32 15.81
N VAL A 218 0.55 -10.65 16.24
CA VAL A 218 0.28 -11.72 17.20
C VAL A 218 -0.66 -12.72 16.54
N TYR A 219 -0.13 -13.88 16.16
CA TYR A 219 -0.87 -14.94 15.51
C TYR A 219 -0.71 -16.26 16.26
N LYS A 220 -1.83 -16.86 16.65
CA LYS A 220 -1.85 -18.12 17.40
C LYS A 220 -1.96 -19.37 16.53
N GLY A 221 -2.12 -19.20 15.21
CA GLY A 221 -2.20 -20.28 14.26
C GLY A 221 -0.83 -20.84 13.85
N LYS A 222 -0.85 -21.90 13.06
CA LYS A 222 0.39 -22.49 12.49
C LYS A 222 0.74 -21.77 11.19
N PRO A 223 2.03 -21.42 10.95
CA PRO A 223 2.47 -20.92 9.65
C PRO A 223 2.24 -21.99 8.56
N THR A 224 1.89 -21.55 7.37
CA THR A 224 1.76 -22.43 6.20
C THR A 224 3.07 -22.41 5.43
N PRO A 225 3.86 -23.50 5.42
CA PRO A 225 5.11 -23.54 4.67
C PRO A 225 4.86 -23.73 3.17
N LEU A 226 5.81 -23.29 2.34
CA LEU A 226 5.73 -23.39 0.89
C LEU A 226 5.44 -24.81 0.41
N LYS A 227 6.09 -25.82 0.99
CA LYS A 227 5.90 -27.23 0.62
C LYS A 227 4.44 -27.71 0.70
N SER A 228 3.63 -27.09 1.55
CA SER A 228 2.23 -27.53 1.74
C SER A 228 1.30 -27.11 0.60
N ILE A 229 1.70 -26.15 -0.23
CA ILE A 229 0.91 -25.62 -1.34
C ILE A 229 1.49 -25.98 -2.72
N LEU A 230 2.65 -26.65 -2.76
CA LEU A 230 3.21 -27.09 -4.01
C LEU A 230 2.34 -28.18 -4.63
N GLU A 231 2.24 -28.17 -5.93
CA GLU A 231 1.58 -29.20 -6.70
C GLU A 231 2.21 -30.56 -6.45
N LYS A 232 1.37 -31.57 -6.25
CA LYS A 232 1.81 -32.95 -6.02
C LYS A 232 1.74 -33.72 -7.32
N GLY A 233 2.87 -34.26 -7.76
CA GLY A 233 2.94 -35.07 -8.96
C GLY A 233 3.91 -34.53 -10.00
N LYS A 234 3.69 -34.93 -11.26
CA LYS A 234 4.51 -34.48 -12.37
C LYS A 234 4.07 -33.07 -12.78
N VAL A 235 4.96 -32.11 -12.65
CA VAL A 235 4.79 -30.73 -13.14
C VAL A 235 5.35 -30.67 -14.55
N ASP A 236 4.67 -29.96 -15.46
CA ASP A 236 5.12 -29.81 -16.84
C ASP A 236 6.49 -29.12 -16.89
N GLU A 237 7.32 -29.55 -17.85
CA GLU A 237 8.71 -29.09 -17.93
C GLU A 237 8.82 -27.58 -18.19
N GLU A 238 7.81 -26.97 -18.81
CA GLU A 238 7.75 -25.51 -19.05
C GLU A 238 7.79 -24.68 -17.77
N PHE A 239 7.36 -25.24 -16.62
CA PHE A 239 7.43 -24.57 -15.31
C PHE A 239 8.75 -24.81 -14.58
N SER A 240 9.66 -25.56 -15.19
CA SER A 240 10.98 -25.86 -14.61
C SER A 240 12.04 -24.93 -15.19
N ILE A 241 12.93 -24.43 -14.33
CA ILE A 241 14.08 -23.63 -14.79
C ILE A 241 15.05 -24.58 -15.54
N PRO A 242 15.32 -24.34 -16.84
CA PRO A 242 16.29 -25.12 -17.59
C PRO A 242 17.67 -25.08 -16.92
N LYS A 243 18.38 -26.22 -16.93
CA LYS A 243 19.72 -26.30 -16.33
C LYS A 243 20.70 -25.27 -16.89
N SER A 244 20.54 -24.92 -18.17
CA SER A 244 21.35 -23.89 -18.85
C SER A 244 21.15 -22.49 -18.26
N GLU A 245 19.99 -22.19 -17.67
CA GLU A 245 19.64 -20.88 -17.12
C GLU A 245 19.99 -20.76 -15.62
N LEU A 246 20.23 -21.88 -14.92
CA LEU A 246 20.55 -21.86 -13.51
C LEU A 246 21.71 -20.93 -13.09
N PRO A 247 22.80 -20.78 -13.88
CA PRO A 247 23.85 -19.81 -13.57
C PRO A 247 23.36 -18.38 -13.57
N GLN A 248 22.50 -18.01 -14.55
CA GLN A 248 21.89 -16.69 -14.66
C GLN A 248 20.95 -16.43 -13.46
N TRP A 249 20.11 -17.39 -13.11
CA TRP A 249 19.23 -17.29 -11.95
C TRP A 249 20.00 -17.10 -10.64
N LYS A 250 21.09 -17.86 -10.44
CA LYS A 250 21.98 -17.70 -9.27
C LYS A 250 22.61 -16.30 -9.22
N TYR A 251 23.04 -15.78 -10.37
CA TYR A 251 23.55 -14.40 -10.46
C TYR A 251 22.47 -13.38 -10.12
N LEU A 252 21.27 -13.50 -10.72
CA LEU A 252 20.16 -12.59 -10.48
C LEU A 252 19.71 -12.55 -9.02
N LYS A 253 19.76 -13.69 -8.34
CA LYS A 253 19.39 -13.83 -6.93
C LYS A 253 20.54 -13.60 -5.95
N GLY A 254 21.78 -13.59 -6.43
CA GLY A 254 22.98 -13.34 -5.63
C GLY A 254 23.13 -11.87 -5.20
N ALA A 255 23.98 -11.64 -4.21
CA ALA A 255 24.39 -10.28 -3.87
C ALA A 255 25.19 -9.65 -5.01
N LYS A 256 24.95 -8.38 -5.28
CA LYS A 256 25.67 -7.61 -6.29
C LYS A 256 26.26 -6.34 -5.66
N SER A 257 27.46 -6.00 -6.08
CA SER A 257 28.11 -4.74 -5.74
C SER A 257 29.01 -4.37 -6.92
N GLU A 258 28.47 -3.62 -7.85
CA GLU A 258 29.11 -3.31 -9.13
C GLU A 258 28.92 -1.84 -9.50
N GLU A 259 29.80 -1.31 -10.32
CA GLU A 259 29.62 0.02 -10.91
C GLU A 259 28.70 -0.10 -12.13
N ARG A 260 27.73 0.79 -12.21
CA ARG A 260 26.81 0.92 -13.36
C ARG A 260 26.82 2.35 -13.89
N VAL A 261 26.54 2.47 -15.17
CA VAL A 261 26.40 3.76 -15.83
C VAL A 261 24.90 4.01 -16.07
N SER A 262 24.40 5.16 -15.63
CA SER A 262 23.03 5.59 -15.95
C SER A 262 22.88 5.96 -17.42
N ALA A 263 21.64 6.08 -17.90
CA ALA A 263 21.34 6.50 -19.26
C ALA A 263 21.98 7.89 -19.60
N ASP A 264 22.18 8.73 -18.58
CA ASP A 264 22.78 10.07 -18.70
C ASP A 264 24.31 10.06 -18.54
N GLY A 265 24.95 8.88 -18.54
CA GLY A 265 26.39 8.71 -18.44
C GLY A 265 26.99 8.82 -17.02
N TYR A 266 26.16 8.97 -15.97
CA TYR A 266 26.62 9.02 -14.59
C TYR A 266 27.00 7.64 -14.06
N VAL A 267 28.21 7.49 -13.53
CA VAL A 267 28.70 6.27 -12.90
C VAL A 267 28.25 6.21 -11.45
N TYR A 268 27.60 5.12 -11.05
CA TYR A 268 27.14 4.90 -9.67
C TYR A 268 27.41 3.49 -9.20
N LYS A 269 27.62 3.34 -7.90
CA LYS A 269 27.75 2.02 -7.27
C LYS A 269 26.35 1.41 -7.04
N TYR A 270 26.06 0.36 -7.79
CA TYR A 270 24.87 -0.45 -7.56
C TYR A 270 25.18 -1.54 -6.51
N ALA A 271 24.36 -1.60 -5.46
CA ALA A 271 24.49 -2.62 -4.44
C ALA A 271 23.11 -3.25 -4.16
N GLU A 272 23.04 -4.57 -4.23
CA GLU A 272 21.84 -5.37 -3.97
C GLU A 272 22.21 -6.55 -3.06
N GLY A 273 21.41 -6.76 -2.00
CA GLY A 273 21.56 -7.91 -1.13
C GLY A 273 21.12 -9.21 -1.81
N SER A 274 21.66 -10.35 -1.36
CA SER A 274 21.23 -11.65 -1.87
C SER A 274 19.77 -11.96 -1.48
N MET A 275 19.06 -12.57 -2.41
CA MET A 275 17.77 -13.20 -2.17
C MET A 275 17.96 -14.70 -1.88
N VAL A 276 17.06 -15.28 -1.09
CA VAL A 276 17.05 -16.74 -0.88
C VAL A 276 16.75 -17.43 -2.21
N PHE A 277 17.62 -18.34 -2.62
CA PHE A 277 17.44 -19.14 -3.83
C PHE A 277 18.17 -20.50 -3.69
N PRO A 278 17.47 -21.64 -3.87
CA PRO A 278 16.01 -21.77 -3.98
C PRO A 278 15.28 -21.33 -2.71
N ASP A 279 13.95 -21.10 -2.79
CA ASP A 279 13.14 -20.82 -1.60
C ASP A 279 13.15 -22.02 -0.64
N ASP A 280 13.18 -21.72 0.66
CA ASP A 280 13.09 -22.74 1.72
C ASP A 280 11.66 -23.31 1.75
N LEU A 281 11.54 -24.61 1.56
CA LEU A 281 10.26 -25.32 1.52
C LEU A 281 9.54 -25.35 2.87
N ASP A 282 10.27 -25.21 3.96
CA ASP A 282 9.74 -25.21 5.32
C ASP A 282 9.33 -23.83 5.83
N GLN A 283 9.53 -22.80 5.01
CA GLN A 283 9.15 -21.42 5.30
C GLN A 283 8.10 -20.91 4.32
N PRO A 284 7.37 -19.84 4.66
CA PRO A 284 6.56 -19.10 3.68
C PRO A 284 7.44 -18.56 2.55
N SER A 285 6.96 -18.63 1.30
CA SER A 285 7.67 -18.12 0.14
C SER A 285 7.94 -16.62 0.24
N ARG A 286 8.90 -16.12 -0.51
CA ARG A 286 9.05 -14.68 -0.74
C ARG A 286 7.93 -14.16 -1.64
N THR A 287 7.77 -12.83 -1.71
CA THR A 287 6.90 -12.21 -2.70
C THR A 287 7.46 -12.44 -4.11
N ILE A 288 6.65 -12.99 -4.99
CA ILE A 288 6.96 -13.09 -6.43
C ILE A 288 6.81 -11.70 -7.03
N ILE A 289 7.78 -11.26 -7.80
CA ILE A 289 7.77 -9.98 -8.52
C ILE A 289 7.75 -10.24 -10.03
N THR A 290 7.26 -9.26 -10.80
CA THR A 290 7.01 -9.41 -12.24
C THR A 290 8.24 -9.62 -13.12
N SER A 291 9.43 -9.41 -12.58
CA SER A 291 10.71 -9.64 -13.27
C SER A 291 11.36 -10.99 -12.93
N GLU A 292 10.63 -11.88 -12.29
CA GLU A 292 11.09 -13.20 -11.88
C GLU A 292 10.35 -14.33 -12.59
#